data_d73ac1e21bc35b499c499c75c5609a2f
#
_entry.id   d73ac1e21bc35b499c499c75c5609a2f
#
_cell.length_a   1.000
_cell.length_b   1.000
_cell.length_c   1.000
_cell.angle_alpha   90.00
_cell.angle_beta   90.00
_cell.angle_gamma   90.00
#
_symmetry.space_group_name_H-M   'P 1'
#
loop_
_entity.id
_entity.type
_entity.pdbx_description
1 polymer ?
#
loop_
_entity_poly.entity_id
_entity_poly.type
_entity_poly.pdbx_seq_one_letter_code
_entity_poly.pdbx_strand_id
1 'polypeptide(L)'
;MTEYNEDGSVAVYGGSDYHSVNHFTYAVAQVVGKDHYYNAEGMANFDSDAFIKSLQREYDAEIVDKIWYPKSIYRGDNIQAQQSFLQDQMCNSEITCNQIRFMADRENYGTDWKVGFLPYPVEEEGQTNYMSGITPFSHSGLCIDDTDEDYDAAWAFLRWYSTYGVAYLVAAGHQPNWKGTSDLDPLELLFGSEEEAAKYMDVESFRAVVGRVDLPAFVELNLTAYSKISTILNEYVMYALNDQMSPEEAMKEAAKLANEEILKAQ
;
A
#
# COMPACT_ATOMS: atom_id res chain seq x y z
N MET A 1 -6.58 -7.24 -20.67
CA MET A 1 -7.35 -7.07 -19.43
C MET A 1 -8.06 -5.73 -19.40
N THR A 2 -7.53 -4.65 -19.97
CA THR A 2 -8.30 -3.42 -20.19
C THR A 2 -9.41 -3.67 -21.20
N GLU A 3 -10.64 -3.29 -20.86
CA GLU A 3 -11.78 -3.42 -21.75
C GLU A 3 -12.24 -2.04 -22.20
N TYR A 4 -12.70 -1.95 -23.44
CA TYR A 4 -13.09 -0.70 -24.06
C TYR A 4 -14.56 -0.75 -24.51
N ASN A 5 -15.26 0.38 -24.35
CA ASN A 5 -16.57 0.60 -24.91
C ASN A 5 -16.50 0.77 -26.44
N GLU A 6 -17.64 0.70 -27.12
CA GLU A 6 -17.73 0.90 -28.57
C GLU A 6 -17.23 2.28 -29.03
N ASP A 7 -17.28 3.30 -28.18
CA ASP A 7 -16.81 4.65 -28.43
C ASP A 7 -15.28 4.83 -28.17
N GLY A 8 -14.60 3.76 -27.72
CA GLY A 8 -13.18 3.77 -27.41
C GLY A 8 -12.82 4.27 -26.01
N SER A 9 -13.80 4.62 -25.17
CA SER A 9 -13.58 4.89 -23.76
C SER A 9 -13.31 3.60 -22.99
N VAL A 10 -12.59 3.69 -21.87
CA VAL A 10 -12.29 2.51 -21.04
C VAL A 10 -13.53 2.11 -20.26
N ALA A 11 -13.94 0.86 -20.39
CA ALA A 11 -15.01 0.23 -19.62
C ALA A 11 -14.48 -0.39 -18.32
N VAL A 12 -13.38 -1.16 -18.44
CA VAL A 12 -12.69 -1.78 -17.29
C VAL A 12 -11.19 -1.49 -17.43
N TYR A 13 -10.61 -0.90 -16.42
CA TYR A 13 -9.18 -0.61 -16.40
C TYR A 13 -8.37 -1.88 -16.09
N GLY A 14 -7.17 -1.97 -16.65
CA GLY A 14 -6.23 -3.06 -16.42
C GLY A 14 -5.73 -3.14 -14.98
N GLY A 15 -5.77 -2.03 -14.27
CA GLY A 15 -5.38 -1.94 -12.88
C GLY A 15 -5.38 -0.52 -12.37
N SER A 16 -4.88 -0.34 -11.18
CA SER A 16 -4.52 0.96 -10.63
C SER A 16 -3.44 0.78 -9.58
N ASP A 17 -2.67 1.83 -9.37
CA ASP A 17 -1.99 2.00 -8.10
C ASP A 17 -3.02 2.39 -7.02
N TYR A 18 -2.74 2.04 -5.77
CA TYR A 18 -3.62 2.38 -4.66
C TYR A 18 -3.76 3.90 -4.52
N HIS A 19 -4.86 4.37 -3.92
CA HIS A 19 -5.15 5.81 -3.79
C HIS A 19 -4.09 6.64 -3.02
N SER A 20 -3.19 5.99 -2.31
CA SER A 20 -2.05 6.65 -1.68
C SER A 20 -0.97 6.94 -2.71
N VAL A 21 -0.57 8.19 -2.81
CA VAL A 21 0.45 8.64 -3.77
C VAL A 21 1.80 7.98 -3.56
N ASN A 22 2.02 7.39 -2.39
CA ASN A 22 3.29 6.76 -2.05
C ASN A 22 3.42 5.31 -2.54
N HIS A 23 2.36 4.73 -3.12
CA HIS A 23 2.40 3.32 -3.50
C HIS A 23 3.32 3.02 -4.67
N PHE A 24 3.52 3.96 -5.62
CA PHE A 24 4.55 3.78 -6.64
C PHE A 24 5.95 3.58 -6.02
N THR A 25 6.16 4.06 -4.79
CA THR A 25 7.42 3.88 -4.07
C THR A 25 7.68 2.43 -3.67
N TYR A 26 6.64 1.59 -3.60
CA TYR A 26 6.83 0.15 -3.37
C TYR A 26 7.51 -0.52 -4.57
N ALA A 27 7.22 -0.09 -5.79
CA ALA A 27 7.98 -0.54 -6.95
C ALA A 27 9.46 -0.12 -6.86
N VAL A 28 9.73 1.10 -6.36
CA VAL A 28 11.10 1.55 -6.09
C VAL A 28 11.76 0.68 -5.02
N ALA A 29 11.04 0.39 -3.93
CA ALA A 29 11.55 -0.46 -2.86
C ALA A 29 11.88 -1.88 -3.31
N GLN A 30 11.15 -2.44 -4.29
CA GLN A 30 11.48 -3.73 -4.89
C GLN A 30 12.84 -3.70 -5.62
N VAL A 31 13.22 -2.56 -6.19
CA VAL A 31 14.48 -2.39 -6.91
C VAL A 31 15.65 -2.09 -5.97
N VAL A 32 15.48 -1.14 -5.06
CA VAL A 32 16.57 -0.65 -4.19
C VAL A 32 16.59 -1.27 -2.79
N GLY A 33 15.52 -1.99 -2.43
CA GLY A 33 15.33 -2.53 -1.09
C GLY A 33 14.88 -1.47 -0.09
N LYS A 34 15.28 -1.66 1.16
CA LYS A 34 15.01 -0.68 2.22
C LYS A 34 15.69 0.67 1.91
N ASP A 35 15.33 1.69 2.66
CA ASP A 35 15.95 3.03 2.59
C ASP A 35 15.76 3.75 1.25
N HIS A 36 14.66 3.44 0.54
CA HIS A 36 14.44 4.00 -0.78
C HIS A 36 14.16 5.51 -0.79
N TYR A 37 13.64 6.08 0.30
CA TYR A 37 13.41 7.54 0.42
C TYR A 37 14.70 8.35 0.59
N TYR A 38 15.75 7.73 1.16
CA TYR A 38 16.99 8.40 1.47
C TYR A 38 18.16 7.67 0.81
N ASN A 39 19.14 8.45 0.36
CA ASN A 39 20.41 7.91 -0.10
C ASN A 39 21.38 7.66 1.07
N ALA A 40 22.58 7.20 0.77
CA ALA A 40 23.58 6.86 1.77
C ALA A 40 24.03 8.07 2.63
N GLU A 41 23.89 9.27 2.11
CA GLU A 41 24.21 10.53 2.78
C GLU A 41 23.06 11.06 3.65
N GLY A 42 21.93 10.35 3.70
CA GLY A 42 20.72 10.76 4.41
C GLY A 42 19.92 11.89 3.73
N MET A 43 20.21 12.14 2.47
CA MET A 43 19.49 13.08 1.63
C MET A 43 18.36 12.35 0.87
N ALA A 44 17.38 13.10 0.36
CA ALA A 44 16.30 12.52 -0.43
C ALA A 44 16.83 11.85 -1.71
N ASN A 45 16.27 10.68 -2.04
CA ASN A 45 16.69 9.84 -3.18
C ASN A 45 15.68 9.92 -4.35
N PHE A 46 14.84 10.94 -4.40
CA PHE A 46 13.73 11.01 -5.36
C PHE A 46 14.19 11.23 -6.81
N ASP A 47 15.37 11.81 -7.03
CA ASP A 47 15.98 12.00 -8.34
C ASP A 47 16.75 10.77 -8.86
N SER A 48 16.71 9.65 -8.14
CA SER A 48 17.33 8.41 -8.61
C SER A 48 16.59 7.81 -9.81
N ASP A 49 17.33 7.07 -10.62
CA ASP A 49 16.78 6.35 -11.79
C ASP A 49 15.59 5.45 -11.40
N ALA A 50 15.62 4.84 -10.22
CA ALA A 50 14.55 3.96 -9.75
C ALA A 50 13.25 4.74 -9.52
N PHE A 51 13.31 5.92 -8.89
CA PHE A 51 12.14 6.79 -8.70
C PHE A 51 11.62 7.31 -10.03
N ILE A 52 12.50 7.87 -10.87
CA ILE A 52 12.11 8.42 -12.18
C ILE A 52 11.46 7.37 -13.06
N LYS A 53 12.06 6.18 -13.16
CA LYS A 53 11.51 5.08 -13.97
C LYS A 53 10.17 4.56 -13.41
N SER A 54 10.04 4.49 -12.09
CA SER A 54 8.79 4.04 -11.46
C SER A 54 7.65 5.02 -11.74
N LEU A 55 7.90 6.34 -11.57
CA LEU A 55 6.90 7.36 -11.89
C LEU A 55 6.61 7.44 -13.39
N GLN A 56 7.62 7.29 -14.25
CA GLN A 56 7.41 7.23 -15.70
C GLN A 56 6.48 6.09 -16.10
N ARG A 57 6.66 4.92 -15.51
CA ARG A 57 5.82 3.73 -15.75
C ARG A 57 4.37 3.98 -15.35
N GLU A 58 4.15 4.62 -14.20
CA GLU A 58 2.81 5.00 -13.74
C GLU A 58 2.19 6.06 -14.67
N TYR A 59 2.96 7.08 -15.04
CA TYR A 59 2.53 8.09 -16.00
C TYR A 59 2.15 7.49 -17.36
N ASP A 60 2.98 6.58 -17.87
CA ASP A 60 2.67 5.92 -19.13
C ASP A 60 1.37 5.11 -19.03
N ALA A 61 1.18 4.36 -17.95
CA ALA A 61 -0.02 3.54 -17.76
C ALA A 61 -1.31 4.38 -17.56
N GLU A 62 -1.24 5.51 -16.85
CA GLU A 62 -2.42 6.35 -16.58
C GLU A 62 -2.71 7.35 -17.72
N ILE A 63 -1.68 8.02 -18.23
CA ILE A 63 -1.84 9.19 -19.10
C ILE A 63 -1.65 8.83 -20.57
N VAL A 64 -0.61 8.06 -20.91
CA VAL A 64 -0.27 7.72 -22.28
C VAL A 64 -1.14 6.57 -22.80
N ASP A 65 -1.07 5.44 -22.12
CA ASP A 65 -1.74 4.20 -22.55
C ASP A 65 -3.19 4.12 -22.06
N LYS A 66 -3.52 4.86 -20.99
CA LYS A 66 -4.85 4.90 -20.37
C LYS A 66 -5.38 3.53 -19.96
N ILE A 67 -4.47 2.67 -19.51
CA ILE A 67 -4.80 1.32 -19.05
C ILE A 67 -4.96 1.22 -17.53
N TRP A 68 -4.51 2.22 -16.79
CA TRP A 68 -4.69 2.32 -15.35
C TRP A 68 -5.77 3.33 -14.99
N TYR A 69 -6.49 3.05 -13.90
CA TYR A 69 -7.50 3.94 -13.35
C TYR A 69 -6.84 5.22 -12.83
N PRO A 70 -7.22 6.40 -13.34
CA PRO A 70 -6.49 7.63 -13.05
C PRO A 70 -6.51 7.99 -11.55
N LYS A 71 -5.34 8.20 -10.98
CA LYS A 71 -5.17 8.60 -9.57
C LYS A 71 -5.86 9.93 -9.24
N SER A 72 -5.93 10.83 -10.20
CA SER A 72 -6.64 12.11 -10.06
C SER A 72 -8.14 11.92 -9.78
N ILE A 73 -8.79 10.90 -10.37
CA ILE A 73 -10.18 10.57 -10.13
C ILE A 73 -10.34 9.97 -8.72
N TYR A 74 -9.48 9.04 -8.35
CA TYR A 74 -9.50 8.48 -7.00
C TYR A 74 -9.46 9.54 -5.91
N ARG A 75 -8.58 10.52 -6.06
CA ARG A 75 -8.40 11.58 -5.06
C ARG A 75 -9.50 12.62 -5.12
N GLY A 76 -9.98 12.94 -6.32
CA GLY A 76 -11.06 13.92 -6.52
C GLY A 76 -12.38 13.44 -5.93
N ASP A 77 -12.73 12.20 -6.19
CA ASP A 77 -14.01 11.60 -5.80
C ASP A 77 -13.93 10.78 -4.51
N ASN A 78 -12.74 10.73 -3.87
CA ASN A 78 -12.48 9.93 -2.67
C ASN A 78 -12.90 8.45 -2.81
N ILE A 79 -12.71 7.88 -3.99
CA ILE A 79 -13.02 6.50 -4.30
C ILE A 79 -12.01 5.57 -3.62
N GLN A 80 -12.49 4.48 -3.07
CA GLN A 80 -11.63 3.46 -2.46
C GLN A 80 -11.26 2.39 -3.49
N ALA A 81 -9.99 1.99 -3.55
CA ALA A 81 -9.49 1.01 -4.51
C ALA A 81 -10.27 -0.32 -4.48
N GLN A 82 -10.61 -0.82 -3.28
CA GLN A 82 -11.41 -2.02 -3.12
C GLN A 82 -12.82 -1.89 -3.73
N GLN A 83 -13.40 -0.70 -3.69
CA GLN A 83 -14.69 -0.43 -4.27
C GLN A 83 -14.64 -0.56 -5.79
N SER A 84 -13.70 0.12 -6.44
CA SER A 84 -13.55 0.06 -7.90
C SER A 84 -13.18 -1.34 -8.39
N PHE A 85 -12.32 -2.06 -7.66
CA PHE A 85 -11.93 -3.42 -7.99
C PHE A 85 -13.10 -4.40 -7.86
N LEU A 86 -13.82 -4.37 -6.74
CA LEU A 86 -14.94 -5.29 -6.49
C LEU A 86 -16.24 -4.90 -7.23
N GLN A 87 -16.27 -3.74 -7.88
CA GLN A 87 -17.37 -3.27 -8.71
C GLN A 87 -17.04 -3.31 -10.21
N ASP A 88 -16.12 -4.18 -10.63
CA ASP A 88 -15.73 -4.43 -12.02
C ASP A 88 -15.24 -3.20 -12.80
N GLN A 89 -14.69 -2.20 -12.10
CA GLN A 89 -14.10 -1.02 -12.74
C GLN A 89 -12.61 -1.20 -13.09
N MET A 90 -11.98 -2.20 -12.50
CA MET A 90 -10.61 -2.61 -12.80
C MET A 90 -10.42 -4.10 -12.54
N CYS A 91 -9.52 -4.73 -13.28
CA CYS A 91 -9.26 -6.17 -13.18
C CYS A 91 -8.07 -6.52 -12.28
N ASN A 92 -7.31 -5.54 -11.82
CA ASN A 92 -6.22 -5.70 -10.88
C ASN A 92 -6.16 -4.49 -9.94
N SER A 93 -5.86 -4.72 -8.70
CA SER A 93 -5.65 -3.67 -7.71
C SER A 93 -4.55 -4.07 -6.74
N GLU A 94 -3.69 -3.14 -6.40
CA GLU A 94 -2.85 -3.29 -5.22
C GLU A 94 -3.72 -3.29 -3.97
N ILE A 95 -3.55 -4.28 -3.11
CA ILE A 95 -4.35 -4.42 -1.90
C ILE A 95 -3.51 -4.38 -0.63
N THR A 96 -4.09 -3.83 0.41
CA THR A 96 -3.61 -3.98 1.77
C THR A 96 -4.32 -5.16 2.45
N CYS A 97 -3.71 -5.73 3.47
CA CYS A 97 -4.25 -6.90 4.16
C CYS A 97 -5.69 -6.73 4.67
N ASN A 98 -6.08 -5.50 5.04
CA ASN A 98 -7.43 -5.22 5.53
C ASN A 98 -8.51 -5.19 4.44
N GLN A 99 -8.15 -5.22 3.18
CA GLN A 99 -9.14 -5.19 2.07
C GLN A 99 -9.91 -6.50 1.94
N ILE A 100 -9.40 -7.63 2.47
CA ILE A 100 -10.15 -8.90 2.45
C ILE A 100 -11.50 -8.83 3.18
N ARG A 101 -11.67 -7.91 4.14
CA ARG A 101 -12.95 -7.68 4.80
C ARG A 101 -14.06 -7.24 3.85
N PHE A 102 -13.72 -6.51 2.79
CA PHE A 102 -14.70 -6.09 1.78
C PHE A 102 -15.19 -7.28 0.93
N MET A 103 -14.34 -8.29 0.74
CA MET A 103 -14.74 -9.53 0.07
C MET A 103 -15.73 -10.34 0.92
N ALA A 104 -15.67 -10.20 2.24
CA ALA A 104 -16.63 -10.84 3.16
C ALA A 104 -17.97 -10.08 3.22
N ASP A 105 -18.01 -8.80 2.89
CA ASP A 105 -19.20 -7.98 2.80
C ASP A 105 -19.91 -8.19 1.46
N ARG A 106 -20.65 -9.30 1.36
CA ARG A 106 -21.30 -9.73 0.12
C ARG A 106 -22.52 -8.89 -0.27
N GLU A 107 -23.07 -8.14 0.65
CA GLU A 107 -24.20 -7.25 0.39
C GLU A 107 -23.77 -6.04 -0.44
N ASN A 108 -22.61 -5.46 -0.11
CA ASN A 108 -22.10 -4.25 -0.75
C ASN A 108 -21.08 -4.53 -1.87
N TYR A 109 -20.32 -5.63 -1.77
CA TYR A 109 -19.19 -5.95 -2.66
C TYR A 109 -19.29 -7.38 -3.22
N GLY A 110 -20.52 -7.86 -3.45
CA GLY A 110 -20.73 -9.19 -4.03
C GLY A 110 -20.28 -9.28 -5.49
N THR A 111 -19.34 -10.19 -5.79
CA THR A 111 -18.90 -10.52 -7.14
C THR A 111 -19.38 -11.92 -7.52
N ASP A 112 -19.50 -12.22 -8.80
CA ASP A 112 -19.75 -13.55 -9.35
C ASP A 112 -18.46 -14.27 -9.78
N TRP A 113 -17.31 -13.61 -9.58
CA TRP A 113 -15.96 -14.12 -9.82
C TRP A 113 -15.16 -14.22 -8.53
N LYS A 114 -14.03 -14.93 -8.58
CA LYS A 114 -13.12 -15.11 -7.45
C LYS A 114 -11.91 -14.20 -7.56
N VAL A 115 -11.49 -13.67 -6.42
CA VAL A 115 -10.25 -12.90 -6.31
C VAL A 115 -9.05 -13.83 -6.22
N GLY A 116 -8.06 -13.66 -7.08
CA GLY A 116 -6.73 -14.27 -6.98
C GLY A 116 -5.72 -13.30 -6.40
N PHE A 117 -4.63 -13.82 -5.82
CA PHE A 117 -3.58 -13.03 -5.18
C PHE A 117 -2.24 -13.33 -5.85
N LEU A 118 -1.49 -12.27 -6.15
CA LEU A 118 -0.15 -12.37 -6.73
C LEU A 118 0.84 -11.61 -5.84
N PRO A 119 2.09 -12.09 -5.75
CA PRO A 119 3.15 -11.29 -5.12
C PRO A 119 3.38 -10.02 -5.94
N TYR A 120 3.99 -9.03 -5.31
CA TYR A 120 4.39 -7.81 -6.01
C TYR A 120 5.36 -8.16 -7.16
N PRO A 121 5.19 -7.57 -8.36
CA PRO A 121 6.07 -7.88 -9.47
C PRO A 121 7.50 -7.40 -9.21
N VAL A 122 8.47 -8.12 -9.75
CA VAL A 122 9.88 -7.77 -9.77
C VAL A 122 10.35 -7.49 -11.20
N GLU A 123 11.41 -6.74 -11.37
CA GLU A 123 11.89 -6.35 -12.71
C GLU A 123 12.62 -7.50 -13.43
N GLU A 124 13.34 -8.35 -12.66
CA GLU A 124 14.19 -9.39 -13.20
C GLU A 124 13.94 -10.73 -12.52
N GLU A 125 14.08 -11.82 -13.28
CA GLU A 125 14.00 -13.17 -12.74
C GLU A 125 15.11 -13.39 -11.69
N GLY A 126 14.73 -13.91 -10.53
CA GLY A 126 15.66 -14.15 -9.41
C GLY A 126 15.91 -12.94 -8.53
N GLN A 127 15.33 -11.78 -8.84
CA GLN A 127 15.35 -10.64 -7.95
C GLN A 127 14.63 -10.97 -6.64
N THR A 128 15.12 -10.44 -5.52
CA THR A 128 14.45 -10.58 -4.23
C THR A 128 13.08 -9.90 -4.28
N ASN A 129 12.03 -10.68 -4.03
CA ASN A 129 10.70 -10.15 -3.83
C ASN A 129 10.54 -9.76 -2.36
N TYR A 130 10.30 -8.50 -2.10
CA TYR A 130 10.00 -8.03 -0.75
C TYR A 130 8.49 -8.05 -0.51
N MET A 131 8.08 -8.45 0.68
CA MET A 131 6.74 -8.08 1.14
C MET A 131 6.65 -6.56 1.16
N SER A 132 5.51 -6.03 0.74
CA SER A 132 5.25 -4.60 0.81
C SER A 132 5.52 -4.04 2.20
N GLY A 133 5.87 -2.76 2.24
CA GLY A 133 6.39 -2.11 3.43
C GLY A 133 5.61 -2.35 4.70
N ILE A 134 6.32 -2.79 5.69
CA ILE A 134 5.84 -2.68 7.05
C ILE A 134 6.06 -1.22 7.42
N THR A 135 5.01 -0.42 7.34
CA THR A 135 5.06 0.85 8.06
C THR A 135 5.25 0.52 9.53
N PRO A 136 6.18 1.18 10.23
CA PRO A 136 6.27 1.08 11.68
C PRO A 136 5.04 1.70 12.35
N PHE A 137 3.88 1.52 11.73
CA PHE A 137 2.63 2.07 12.16
C PHE A 137 2.08 1.17 13.26
N SER A 138 2.35 1.57 14.47
CA SER A 138 1.58 1.09 15.60
C SER A 138 0.22 1.77 15.55
N HIS A 139 -0.84 1.02 15.34
CA HIS A 139 -2.21 1.54 15.49
C HIS A 139 -2.53 1.93 16.94
N SER A 140 -1.63 1.67 17.86
CA SER A 140 -1.76 1.98 19.26
C SER A 140 -0.41 2.38 19.83
N GLY A 141 -0.24 3.64 20.01
CA GLY A 141 0.80 4.23 20.83
C GLY A 141 0.14 5.00 21.96
N LEU A 142 0.58 4.80 23.17
CA LEU A 142 0.19 5.64 24.29
C LEU A 142 1.35 6.60 24.58
N CYS A 143 1.10 7.88 24.35
CA CYS A 143 2.01 8.95 24.75
C CYS A 143 1.58 9.44 26.12
N ILE A 144 1.99 8.73 27.15
CA ILE A 144 1.80 9.14 28.55
C ILE A 144 3.16 9.23 29.22
N ASP A 145 3.27 10.18 30.12
CA ASP A 145 4.41 10.31 31.02
C ASP A 145 4.38 9.15 32.04
N ASP A 146 5.51 8.60 32.38
CA ASP A 146 5.65 7.54 33.39
C ASP A 146 5.29 8.01 34.83
N THR A 147 5.10 9.32 35.00
CA THR A 147 4.61 9.94 36.21
C THR A 147 3.08 10.14 36.23
N ASP A 148 2.39 9.79 35.15
CA ASP A 148 0.94 9.90 35.03
C ASP A 148 0.24 8.89 35.96
N GLU A 149 -0.76 9.33 36.69
CA GLU A 149 -1.55 8.46 37.58
C GLU A 149 -2.24 7.32 36.82
N ASP A 150 -2.51 7.52 35.54
CA ASP A 150 -3.17 6.55 34.65
C ASP A 150 -2.19 5.63 33.90
N TYR A 151 -0.88 5.75 34.14
CA TYR A 151 0.15 4.98 33.42
C TYR A 151 -0.12 3.46 33.45
N ASP A 152 -0.38 2.91 34.63
CA ASP A 152 -0.62 1.48 34.80
C ASP A 152 -1.89 1.01 34.06
N ALA A 153 -2.94 1.82 34.08
CA ALA A 153 -4.18 1.54 33.38
C ALA A 153 -3.98 1.59 31.85
N ALA A 154 -3.29 2.62 31.37
CA ALA A 154 -2.95 2.78 29.97
C ALA A 154 -2.05 1.64 29.46
N TRP A 155 -1.05 1.25 30.25
CA TRP A 155 -0.18 0.11 29.94
C TRP A 155 -0.96 -1.23 29.92
N ALA A 156 -1.85 -1.45 30.89
CA ALA A 156 -2.71 -2.63 30.94
C ALA A 156 -3.62 -2.71 29.69
N PHE A 157 -4.20 -1.58 29.29
CA PHE A 157 -4.99 -1.50 28.06
C PHE A 157 -4.16 -1.81 26.80
N LEU A 158 -3.00 -1.18 26.66
CA LEU A 158 -2.12 -1.40 25.50
C LEU A 158 -1.69 -2.87 25.40
N ARG A 159 -1.33 -3.46 26.53
CA ARG A 159 -0.97 -4.87 26.61
C ARG A 159 -2.13 -5.77 26.22
N TRP A 160 -3.32 -5.52 26.73
CA TRP A 160 -4.53 -6.26 26.35
C TRP A 160 -4.82 -6.11 24.87
N TYR A 161 -4.80 -4.88 24.35
CA TYR A 161 -5.07 -4.56 22.95
C TYR A 161 -4.10 -5.28 22.00
N SER A 162 -2.82 -5.30 22.34
CA SER A 162 -1.78 -5.92 21.51
C SER A 162 -1.76 -7.45 21.59
N THR A 163 -2.43 -8.05 22.56
CA THR A 163 -2.44 -9.49 22.78
C THR A 163 -3.82 -10.10 22.48
N TYR A 164 -4.83 -9.76 23.25
CA TYR A 164 -6.18 -10.31 23.10
C TYR A 164 -7.07 -9.47 22.17
N GLY A 165 -6.95 -8.16 22.24
CA GLY A 165 -7.71 -7.23 21.40
C GLY A 165 -7.36 -7.34 19.91
N VAL A 166 -6.21 -7.88 19.60
CA VAL A 166 -5.75 -8.09 18.21
C VAL A 166 -6.69 -9.00 17.41
N ALA A 167 -7.43 -9.89 18.05
CA ALA A 167 -8.43 -10.73 17.37
C ALA A 167 -9.49 -9.90 16.64
N TYR A 168 -9.87 -8.74 17.20
CA TYR A 168 -10.80 -7.81 16.54
C TYR A 168 -10.18 -7.15 15.31
N LEU A 169 -8.88 -6.91 15.33
CA LEU A 169 -8.13 -6.39 14.17
C LEU A 169 -7.99 -7.44 13.07
N VAL A 170 -7.74 -8.69 13.44
CA VAL A 170 -7.70 -9.81 12.47
C VAL A 170 -9.07 -10.00 11.83
N ALA A 171 -10.15 -9.91 12.61
CA ALA A 171 -11.51 -9.91 12.08
C ALA A 171 -11.84 -8.69 11.19
N ALA A 172 -11.02 -7.63 11.24
CA ALA A 172 -11.06 -6.51 10.31
C ALA A 172 -10.07 -6.65 9.13
N GLY A 173 -9.41 -7.81 8.99
CA GLY A 173 -8.48 -8.13 7.91
C GLY A 173 -7.02 -7.77 8.17
N HIS A 174 -6.67 -7.23 9.36
CA HIS A 174 -5.29 -6.91 9.68
C HIS A 174 -4.50 -8.17 10.07
N GLN A 175 -3.20 -8.16 9.79
CA GLN A 175 -2.30 -9.22 10.20
C GLN A 175 -1.68 -8.89 11.58
N PRO A 176 -1.73 -9.82 12.55
CA PRO A 176 -1.14 -9.60 13.86
C PRO A 176 0.38 -9.68 13.80
N ASN A 177 1.06 -8.79 14.51
CA ASN A 177 2.53 -8.79 14.64
C ASN A 177 3.04 -9.68 15.79
N TRP A 178 2.17 -10.04 16.72
CA TRP A 178 2.57 -10.85 17.85
C TRP A 178 2.46 -12.33 17.55
N LYS A 179 3.55 -13.07 17.67
CA LYS A 179 3.61 -14.51 17.38
C LYS A 179 2.67 -15.35 18.24
N GLY A 180 2.24 -14.85 19.40
CA GLY A 180 1.28 -15.54 20.28
C GLY A 180 -0.15 -15.58 19.73
N THR A 181 -0.40 -14.95 18.58
CA THR A 181 -1.69 -14.94 17.86
C THR A 181 -1.61 -15.65 16.52
N SER A 182 -0.59 -16.51 16.33
CA SER A 182 -0.38 -17.24 15.08
C SER A 182 -1.49 -18.24 14.73
N ASP A 183 -2.33 -18.57 15.68
CA ASP A 183 -3.53 -19.42 15.55
C ASP A 183 -4.78 -18.65 15.11
N LEU A 184 -4.73 -17.31 15.07
CA LEU A 184 -5.83 -16.50 14.55
C LEU A 184 -5.82 -16.51 13.02
N ASP A 185 -6.81 -17.15 12.43
CA ASP A 185 -6.97 -17.21 10.99
C ASP A 185 -7.92 -16.11 10.51
N PRO A 186 -7.47 -15.17 9.67
CA PRO A 186 -8.33 -14.12 9.13
C PRO A 186 -9.49 -14.67 8.29
N LEU A 187 -9.30 -15.80 7.61
CA LEU A 187 -10.37 -16.40 6.81
C LEU A 187 -11.48 -16.97 7.69
N GLU A 188 -11.13 -17.64 8.78
CA GLU A 188 -12.11 -18.13 9.73
C GLU A 188 -12.86 -16.99 10.43
N LEU A 189 -12.14 -15.93 10.81
CA LEU A 189 -12.74 -14.80 11.51
C LEU A 189 -13.63 -13.92 10.62
N LEU A 190 -13.31 -13.81 9.33
CA LEU A 190 -14.07 -12.99 8.38
C LEU A 190 -15.19 -13.76 7.67
N PHE A 191 -14.94 -15.01 7.30
CA PHE A 191 -15.88 -15.80 6.49
C PHE A 191 -16.52 -16.94 7.28
N GLY A 192 -16.07 -17.22 8.51
CA GLY A 192 -16.53 -18.33 9.33
C GLY A 192 -15.84 -19.66 9.04
N SER A 193 -15.28 -19.84 7.85
CA SER A 193 -14.43 -20.96 7.48
C SER A 193 -13.64 -20.69 6.20
N GLU A 194 -12.58 -21.45 5.98
CA GLU A 194 -11.82 -21.43 4.72
C GLU A 194 -12.66 -21.93 3.54
N GLU A 195 -13.55 -22.89 3.76
CA GLU A 195 -14.47 -23.37 2.72
C GLU A 195 -15.44 -22.27 2.25
N GLU A 196 -15.93 -21.46 3.17
CA GLU A 196 -16.78 -20.32 2.83
C GLU A 196 -15.97 -19.26 2.06
N ALA A 197 -14.76 -18.92 2.51
CA ALA A 197 -13.86 -17.99 1.83
C ALA A 197 -13.54 -18.45 0.39
N ALA A 198 -13.35 -19.77 0.18
CA ALA A 198 -13.05 -20.36 -1.12
C ALA A 198 -14.14 -20.17 -2.19
N LYS A 199 -15.33 -19.73 -1.80
CA LYS A 199 -16.39 -19.34 -2.76
C LYS A 199 -16.08 -18.01 -3.45
N TYR A 200 -15.30 -17.14 -2.81
CA TYR A 200 -15.09 -15.75 -3.20
C TYR A 200 -13.66 -15.44 -3.60
N MET A 201 -12.71 -16.26 -3.13
CA MET A 201 -11.30 -16.07 -3.43
C MET A 201 -10.59 -17.40 -3.71
N ASP A 202 -9.44 -17.31 -4.37
CA ASP A 202 -8.48 -18.38 -4.47
C ASP A 202 -7.66 -18.44 -3.17
N VAL A 203 -8.04 -19.34 -2.27
CA VAL A 203 -7.42 -19.48 -0.96
C VAL A 203 -5.97 -19.95 -1.06
N GLU A 204 -5.64 -20.75 -2.05
CA GLU A 204 -4.26 -21.22 -2.27
C GLU A 204 -3.34 -20.04 -2.59
N SER A 205 -3.72 -19.18 -3.51
CA SER A 205 -2.96 -17.96 -3.85
C SER A 205 -2.94 -16.97 -2.68
N PHE A 206 -4.03 -16.85 -1.92
CA PHE A 206 -4.04 -16.04 -0.69
C PHE A 206 -2.97 -16.52 0.30
N ARG A 207 -2.95 -17.79 0.62
CA ARG A 207 -1.97 -18.39 1.55
C ARG A 207 -0.53 -18.30 1.03
N ALA A 208 -0.36 -18.34 -0.30
CA ALA A 208 0.96 -18.21 -0.92
C ALA A 208 1.52 -16.78 -0.89
N VAL A 209 0.68 -15.77 -0.72
CA VAL A 209 1.08 -14.35 -0.81
C VAL A 209 0.90 -13.61 0.49
N VAL A 210 -0.29 -13.69 1.09
CA VAL A 210 -0.64 -12.89 2.26
C VAL A 210 -0.14 -13.53 3.55
N GLY A 211 0.51 -12.74 4.39
CA GLY A 211 1.05 -13.23 5.67
C GLY A 211 2.32 -14.06 5.57
N ARG A 212 3.01 -14.03 4.43
CA ARG A 212 4.30 -14.71 4.23
C ARG A 212 5.37 -14.10 5.12
N VAL A 213 5.85 -14.89 6.10
CA VAL A 213 6.91 -14.49 7.04
C VAL A 213 8.31 -14.89 6.57
N ASP A 214 8.39 -15.68 5.52
CA ASP A 214 9.63 -16.14 4.90
C ASP A 214 10.17 -15.19 3.83
N LEU A 215 9.36 -14.27 3.32
CA LEU A 215 9.79 -13.21 2.43
C LEU A 215 10.40 -12.05 3.24
N PRO A 216 11.49 -11.46 2.76
CA PRO A 216 12.05 -10.28 3.38
C PRO A 216 11.03 -9.14 3.28
N ALA A 217 10.93 -8.35 4.35
CA ALA A 217 10.16 -7.13 4.38
C ALA A 217 11.10 -5.93 4.39
N PHE A 218 10.72 -4.84 3.72
CA PHE A 218 11.35 -3.57 3.96
C PHE A 218 10.53 -2.75 4.97
N VAL A 219 11.22 -2.00 5.80
CA VAL A 219 10.59 -1.09 6.77
C VAL A 219 10.83 0.32 6.28
N GLU A 220 9.75 1.08 6.15
CA GLU A 220 9.89 2.51 5.85
C GLU A 220 10.59 3.21 7.01
N LEU A 221 11.67 3.92 6.70
CA LEU A 221 12.41 4.67 7.69
C LEU A 221 11.86 6.09 7.82
N ASN A 222 11.37 6.42 9.01
CA ASN A 222 10.97 7.77 9.36
C ASN A 222 12.19 8.56 9.85
N LEU A 223 13.03 8.96 8.92
CA LEU A 223 14.23 9.76 9.20
C LEU A 223 13.90 11.27 9.23
N THR A 224 14.96 12.09 9.24
CA THR A 224 14.87 13.54 9.32
C THR A 224 13.90 14.11 8.28
N ALA A 225 12.97 14.94 8.72
CA ALA A 225 11.97 15.62 7.90
C ALA A 225 10.98 14.72 7.11
N TYR A 226 10.85 13.41 7.44
CA TYR A 226 10.06 12.43 6.68
C TYR A 226 8.67 12.92 6.29
N SER A 227 7.90 13.47 7.22
CA SER A 227 6.54 13.96 6.95
C SER A 227 6.50 15.07 5.89
N LYS A 228 7.49 15.98 5.91
CA LYS A 228 7.58 17.07 4.94
C LYS A 228 8.01 16.58 3.57
N ILE A 229 9.03 15.74 3.52
CA ILE A 229 9.53 15.21 2.24
C ILE A 229 8.51 14.29 1.57
N SER A 230 7.74 13.53 2.35
CA SER A 230 6.63 12.73 1.85
C SER A 230 5.51 13.61 1.25
N THR A 231 5.20 14.75 1.88
CA THR A 231 4.25 15.72 1.34
C THR A 231 4.74 16.32 0.02
N ILE A 232 6.02 16.71 -0.06
CA ILE A 232 6.64 17.22 -1.29
C ILE A 232 6.59 16.17 -2.40
N LEU A 233 6.99 14.93 -2.09
CA LEU A 233 6.92 13.84 -3.06
C LEU A 233 5.52 13.67 -3.61
N ASN A 234 4.51 13.64 -2.73
CA ASN A 234 3.11 13.50 -3.11
C ASN A 234 2.63 14.63 -4.04
N GLU A 235 3.03 15.84 -3.78
CA GLU A 235 2.67 17.00 -4.60
C GLU A 235 3.25 16.88 -6.02
N TYR A 236 4.53 16.56 -6.13
CA TYR A 236 5.22 16.48 -7.42
C TYR A 236 4.83 15.24 -8.24
N VAL A 237 4.51 14.14 -7.59
CA VAL A 237 3.89 12.98 -8.27
C VAL A 237 2.57 13.40 -8.91
N MET A 238 1.74 14.15 -8.19
CA MET A 238 0.48 14.63 -8.76
C MET A 238 0.66 15.68 -9.88
N TYR A 239 1.70 16.50 -9.85
CA TYR A 239 2.01 17.36 -10.99
C TYR A 239 2.33 16.56 -12.25
N ALA A 240 3.08 15.47 -12.12
CA ALA A 240 3.34 14.58 -13.24
C ALA A 240 2.06 13.89 -13.72
N LEU A 241 1.29 13.27 -12.84
CA LEU A 241 0.06 12.55 -13.20
C LEU A 241 -1.11 13.43 -13.65
N ASN A 242 -1.01 14.74 -13.46
CA ASN A 242 -1.91 15.74 -14.05
C ASN A 242 -1.32 16.39 -15.33
N ASP A 243 -0.28 15.81 -15.91
CA ASP A 243 0.38 16.28 -17.14
C ASP A 243 0.86 17.75 -17.08
N GLN A 244 1.24 18.19 -15.87
CA GLN A 244 1.75 19.56 -15.63
C GLN A 244 3.27 19.63 -15.71
N MET A 245 3.95 18.49 -15.61
CA MET A 245 5.39 18.37 -15.54
C MET A 245 5.79 16.95 -15.96
N SER A 246 6.95 16.78 -16.57
CA SER A 246 7.43 15.42 -16.85
C SER A 246 7.80 14.66 -15.57
N PRO A 247 7.70 13.33 -15.53
CA PRO A 247 8.11 12.53 -14.38
C PRO A 247 9.54 12.82 -13.90
N GLU A 248 10.46 13.00 -14.83
CA GLU A 248 11.86 13.33 -14.52
C GLU A 248 12.01 14.70 -13.85
N GLU A 249 11.35 15.74 -14.41
CA GLU A 249 11.36 17.09 -13.82
C GLU A 249 10.70 17.08 -12.43
N ALA A 250 9.57 16.39 -12.29
CA ALA A 250 8.86 16.29 -11.03
C ALA A 250 9.74 15.66 -9.93
N MET A 251 10.41 14.55 -10.24
CA MET A 251 11.27 13.88 -9.26
C MET A 251 12.52 14.70 -8.90
N LYS A 252 13.12 15.40 -9.85
CA LYS A 252 14.27 16.30 -9.60
C LYS A 252 13.89 17.48 -8.71
N GLU A 253 12.78 18.14 -8.97
CA GLU A 253 12.33 19.27 -8.14
C GLU A 253 11.88 18.76 -6.75
N ALA A 254 11.21 17.62 -6.67
CA ALA A 254 10.87 17.01 -5.38
C ALA A 254 12.11 16.71 -4.54
N ALA A 255 13.15 16.12 -5.13
CA ALA A 255 14.42 15.84 -4.45
C ALA A 255 15.08 17.11 -3.94
N LYS A 256 15.14 18.16 -4.76
CA LYS A 256 15.74 19.44 -4.39
C LYS A 256 15.02 20.06 -3.17
N LEU A 257 13.71 20.18 -3.21
CA LEU A 257 12.93 20.76 -2.11
C LEU A 257 12.97 19.88 -0.85
N ALA A 258 12.92 18.55 -1.01
CA ALA A 258 13.07 17.63 0.08
C ALA A 258 14.43 17.79 0.78
N ASN A 259 15.50 17.94 0.02
CA ASN A 259 16.83 18.18 0.55
C ASN A 259 16.95 19.50 1.32
N GLU A 260 16.27 20.56 0.87
CA GLU A 260 16.18 21.82 1.63
C GLU A 260 15.50 21.61 3.00
N GLU A 261 14.45 20.82 3.08
CA GLU A 261 13.75 20.54 4.35
C GLU A 261 14.60 19.64 5.28
N ILE A 262 15.33 18.67 4.72
CA ILE A 262 16.27 17.85 5.48
C ILE A 262 17.35 18.71 6.13
N LEU A 263 17.97 19.62 5.34
CA LEU A 263 19.02 20.51 5.83
C LEU A 263 18.53 21.51 6.88
N LYS A 264 17.28 21.97 6.79
CA LYS A 264 16.68 22.86 7.82
C LYS A 264 16.39 22.12 9.14
N ALA A 265 16.26 20.82 9.11
CA ALA A 265 15.92 20.00 10.28
C ALA A 265 17.14 19.39 10.98
N GLN A 266 18.34 19.56 10.43
CA GLN A 266 19.63 19.20 11.04
C GLN A 266 20.13 20.34 11.93
#